data_926c38cda7b4fe0a2672a5b27b8f79bf
#
_entry.id   926c38cda7b4fe0a2672a5b27b8f79bf
#
_cell.length_a   1.000
_cell.length_b   1.000
_cell.length_c   1.000
_cell.angle_alpha   90.00
_cell.angle_beta   90.00
_cell.angle_gamma   90.00
#
_symmetry.space_group_name_H-M   'P 1'
#
loop_
_entity.id
_entity.type
_entity.pdbx_description
1 polymer ?
#
loop_
_entity_poly.entity_id
_entity_poly.type
_entity_poly.pdbx_seq_one_letter_code
_entity_poly.pdbx_strand_id
1 'polypeptide(L)'
;ISRQQFNQYLNASMGFVKGTVATFNQWVAIFMKDHMNALPLGDQSYFQAAGGDPEIQYHHGYYSFAEDECLLIKTKVPKCSYWNFQLENHWMESLDYRHHKIHLNNFSAELEHEQLVIHVTHSPMGLKNNLITCGHSSGAMLLRWVGAKESITPETKLIKLDELNNEN
;
A
#
# COMPACT_ATOMS: atom_id res chain seq x y z
N ILE A 1 0.91 -34.42 -24.30
CA ILE A 1 0.47 -33.23 -25.07
C ILE A 1 1.23 -33.20 -26.40
N SER A 2 0.60 -32.74 -27.49
CA SER A 2 1.28 -32.55 -28.77
C SER A 2 2.26 -31.37 -28.72
N ARG A 3 3.23 -31.34 -29.63
CA ARG A 3 4.16 -30.19 -29.78
C ARG A 3 3.39 -28.86 -30.04
N GLN A 4 2.31 -28.94 -30.77
CA GLN A 4 1.47 -27.77 -31.04
C GLN A 4 0.81 -27.22 -29.76
N GLN A 5 0.21 -28.13 -28.95
CA GLN A 5 -0.37 -27.74 -27.64
C GLN A 5 0.69 -27.19 -26.69
N PHE A 6 1.87 -27.79 -26.62
CA PHE A 6 2.97 -27.27 -25.82
C PHE A 6 3.36 -25.84 -26.21
N ASN A 7 3.52 -25.58 -27.53
CA ASN A 7 3.84 -24.24 -28.01
C ASN A 7 2.72 -23.22 -27.70
N GLN A 8 1.45 -23.63 -27.79
CA GLN A 8 0.32 -22.77 -27.43
C GLN A 8 0.36 -22.40 -25.95
N TYR A 9 0.59 -23.38 -25.06
CA TYR A 9 0.70 -23.11 -23.61
C TYR A 9 1.89 -22.23 -23.26
N LEU A 10 3.04 -22.46 -23.90
CA LEU A 10 4.22 -21.62 -23.71
C LEU A 10 3.94 -20.16 -24.12
N ASN A 11 3.35 -19.95 -25.27
CA ASN A 11 2.97 -18.61 -25.73
C ASN A 11 1.94 -17.95 -24.81
N ALA A 12 0.95 -18.69 -24.32
CA ALA A 12 -0.03 -18.18 -23.36
C ALA A 12 0.62 -17.78 -22.03
N SER A 13 1.56 -18.61 -21.51
CA SER A 13 2.33 -18.28 -20.30
C SER A 13 3.19 -17.02 -20.48
N MET A 14 3.87 -16.89 -21.60
CA MET A 14 4.63 -15.67 -21.94
C MET A 14 3.72 -14.43 -22.04
N GLY A 15 2.54 -14.59 -22.64
CA GLY A 15 1.52 -13.54 -22.72
C GLY A 15 1.02 -13.12 -21.36
N PHE A 16 0.78 -14.07 -20.47
CA PHE A 16 0.36 -13.81 -19.08
C PHE A 16 1.42 -13.01 -18.31
N VAL A 17 2.69 -13.44 -18.33
CA VAL A 17 3.77 -12.72 -17.65
C VAL A 17 3.89 -11.28 -18.14
N LYS A 18 3.92 -11.07 -19.48
CA LYS A 18 4.00 -9.73 -20.06
C LYS A 18 2.78 -8.86 -19.69
N GLY A 19 1.59 -9.44 -19.73
CA GLY A 19 0.34 -8.76 -19.37
C GLY A 19 0.32 -8.34 -17.91
N THR A 20 0.74 -9.22 -17.01
CA THR A 20 0.83 -8.92 -15.58
C THR A 20 1.76 -7.75 -15.32
N VAL A 21 2.99 -7.79 -15.84
CA VAL A 21 3.95 -6.68 -15.67
C VAL A 21 3.39 -5.37 -16.22
N ALA A 22 2.78 -5.39 -17.40
CA ALA A 22 2.19 -4.19 -18.01
C ALA A 22 1.04 -3.61 -17.15
N THR A 23 0.17 -4.47 -16.59
CA THR A 23 -0.93 -4.06 -15.72
C THR A 23 -0.42 -3.39 -14.45
N PHE A 24 0.52 -4.00 -13.74
CA PHE A 24 1.07 -3.43 -12.50
C PHE A 24 1.81 -2.11 -12.76
N ASN A 25 2.59 -2.02 -13.85
CA ASN A 25 3.23 -0.76 -14.24
C ASN A 25 2.22 0.35 -14.54
N GLN A 26 1.12 0.03 -15.20
CA GLN A 26 0.06 0.99 -15.47
C GLN A 26 -0.60 1.48 -14.17
N TRP A 27 -0.88 0.58 -13.22
CA TRP A 27 -1.43 0.96 -11.93
C TRP A 27 -0.49 1.89 -11.17
N VAL A 28 0.78 1.53 -11.06
CA VAL A 28 1.78 2.37 -10.39
C VAL A 28 1.90 3.74 -11.05
N ALA A 29 1.85 3.82 -12.37
CA ALA A 29 1.88 5.11 -13.08
C ALA A 29 0.67 6.00 -12.72
N ILE A 30 -0.52 5.40 -12.54
CA ILE A 30 -1.72 6.11 -12.06
C ILE A 30 -1.49 6.59 -10.62
N PHE A 31 -1.01 5.72 -9.72
CA PHE A 31 -0.78 6.10 -8.33
C PHE A 31 0.26 7.21 -8.18
N MET A 32 1.35 7.15 -8.96
CA MET A 32 2.36 8.21 -9.01
C MET A 32 1.79 9.54 -9.46
N LYS A 33 0.90 9.53 -10.44
CA LYS A 33 0.34 10.75 -11.02
C LYS A 33 -0.74 11.37 -10.12
N ASP A 34 -1.65 10.55 -9.63
CA ASP A 34 -2.93 11.02 -9.08
C ASP A 34 -3.05 10.79 -7.55
N HIS A 35 -2.20 9.94 -6.95
CA HIS A 35 -2.27 9.54 -5.54
C HIS A 35 -0.93 9.71 -4.80
N MET A 36 -0.14 10.70 -5.19
CA MET A 36 1.15 10.97 -4.55
C MET A 36 0.96 11.36 -3.07
N ASN A 37 1.61 10.63 -2.17
CA ASN A 37 1.52 10.78 -0.72
C ASN A 37 0.07 10.81 -0.19
N ALA A 38 -0.85 10.11 -0.87
CA ALA A 38 -2.27 10.05 -0.55
C ALA A 38 -2.81 8.62 -0.68
N LEU A 39 -3.90 8.33 0.03
CA LEU A 39 -4.55 7.02 0.03
C LEU A 39 -6.06 7.17 -0.26
N PRO A 40 -6.46 7.65 -1.43
CA PRO A 40 -7.86 7.74 -1.79
C PRO A 40 -8.50 6.34 -1.92
N LEU A 41 -9.81 6.27 -1.76
CA LEU A 41 -10.56 5.07 -2.13
C LEU A 41 -10.45 4.89 -3.65
N GLY A 42 -9.97 3.73 -4.06
CA GLY A 42 -9.86 3.39 -5.47
C GLY A 42 -11.22 3.04 -6.10
N ASP A 43 -11.27 3.03 -7.42
CA ASP A 43 -12.45 2.54 -8.16
C ASP A 43 -12.59 1.02 -7.94
N GLN A 44 -13.56 0.65 -7.10
CA GLN A 44 -13.80 -0.74 -6.75
C GLN A 44 -14.23 -1.58 -7.96
N SER A 45 -14.97 -1.00 -8.89
CA SER A 45 -15.41 -1.71 -10.11
C SER A 45 -14.23 -2.05 -11.01
N TYR A 46 -13.27 -1.14 -11.11
CA TYR A 46 -12.03 -1.36 -11.85
C TYR A 46 -11.18 -2.49 -11.25
N PHE A 47 -11.01 -2.50 -9.92
CA PHE A 47 -10.26 -3.57 -9.26
C PHE A 47 -10.97 -4.92 -9.33
N GLN A 48 -12.30 -4.96 -9.18
CA GLN A 48 -13.08 -6.18 -9.31
C GLN A 48 -12.99 -6.75 -10.72
N ALA A 49 -13.01 -5.92 -11.76
CA ALA A 49 -12.81 -6.37 -13.14
C ALA A 49 -11.44 -7.01 -13.36
N ALA A 50 -10.42 -6.62 -12.57
CA ALA A 50 -9.09 -7.22 -12.57
C ALA A 50 -8.95 -8.42 -11.60
N GLY A 51 -10.04 -8.91 -11.00
CA GLY A 51 -10.06 -10.05 -10.09
C GLY A 51 -9.99 -9.68 -8.60
N GLY A 52 -10.18 -8.41 -8.24
CA GLY A 52 -10.26 -7.96 -6.85
C GLY A 52 -11.51 -8.49 -6.15
N ASP A 53 -11.39 -8.80 -4.85
CA ASP A 53 -12.49 -9.27 -4.03
C ASP A 53 -13.50 -8.13 -3.78
N PRO A 54 -14.82 -8.33 -3.99
CA PRO A 54 -15.85 -7.33 -3.75
C PRO A 54 -15.99 -6.92 -2.26
N GLU A 55 -15.57 -7.77 -1.33
CA GLU A 55 -15.59 -7.48 0.11
C GLU A 55 -14.39 -6.64 0.58
N ILE A 56 -13.45 -6.31 -0.31
CA ILE A 56 -12.26 -5.53 0.01
C ILE A 56 -12.35 -4.14 -0.58
N GLN A 57 -12.24 -3.13 0.27
CA GLN A 57 -12.04 -1.75 -0.17
C GLN A 57 -10.53 -1.48 -0.27
N TYR A 58 -10.12 -1.06 -1.46
CA TYR A 58 -8.72 -0.81 -1.77
C TYR A 58 -8.42 0.69 -1.79
N HIS A 59 -7.40 1.10 -1.04
CA HIS A 59 -6.82 2.44 -1.06
C HIS A 59 -5.38 2.32 -1.52
N HIS A 60 -5.11 2.75 -2.74
CA HIS A 60 -3.76 2.72 -3.31
C HIS A 60 -3.18 4.12 -3.37
N GLY A 61 -1.91 4.22 -3.01
CA GLY A 61 -1.13 5.44 -3.14
C GLY A 61 0.29 5.17 -3.57
N TYR A 62 1.03 6.25 -3.70
CA TYR A 62 2.45 6.22 -4.00
C TYR A 62 3.17 7.18 -3.07
N TYR A 63 4.13 6.69 -2.27
CA TYR A 63 4.91 7.53 -1.39
C TYR A 63 6.16 8.05 -2.09
N SER A 64 6.47 9.31 -1.87
CA SER A 64 7.75 9.94 -2.24
C SER A 64 7.98 11.16 -1.36
N PHE A 65 9.04 11.18 -0.56
CA PHE A 65 9.36 12.24 0.37
C PHE A 65 10.87 12.28 0.65
N ALA A 66 11.34 13.39 1.24
CA ALA A 66 12.76 13.60 1.52
C ALA A 66 13.21 12.82 2.77
N GLU A 67 14.53 12.65 2.93
CA GLU A 67 15.15 11.93 4.05
C GLU A 67 14.82 12.55 5.41
N ASP A 68 14.55 13.85 5.47
CA ASP A 68 14.19 14.61 6.66
C ASP A 68 12.68 14.75 6.86
N GLU A 69 11.89 13.97 6.15
CA GLU A 69 10.42 13.97 6.20
C GLU A 69 9.85 12.63 6.67
N CYS A 70 8.63 12.70 7.17
CA CYS A 70 7.77 11.58 7.52
C CYS A 70 6.45 11.72 6.78
N LEU A 71 5.97 10.65 6.17
CA LEU A 71 4.58 10.56 5.73
C LEU A 71 3.72 10.07 6.90
N LEU A 72 2.95 10.99 7.48
CA LEU A 72 2.01 10.72 8.55
C LEU A 72 0.66 10.33 7.94
N ILE A 73 0.10 9.19 8.38
CA ILE A 73 -1.20 8.68 7.94
C ILE A 73 -2.09 8.53 9.17
N LYS A 74 -3.22 9.24 9.19
CA LYS A 74 -4.18 9.21 10.30
C LYS A 74 -5.55 8.73 9.80
N THR A 75 -6.16 7.78 10.50
CA THR A 75 -7.49 7.29 10.16
C THR A 75 -8.19 6.66 11.36
N LYS A 76 -9.51 6.68 11.36
CA LYS A 76 -10.29 5.76 12.19
C LYS A 76 -10.29 4.40 11.50
N VAL A 77 -10.33 3.34 12.31
CA VAL A 77 -10.50 2.00 11.77
C VAL A 77 -12.00 1.72 11.66
N PRO A 78 -12.54 1.47 10.45
CA PRO A 78 -13.94 1.12 10.30
C PRO A 78 -14.26 -0.21 10.96
N LYS A 79 -15.52 -0.48 11.24
CA LYS A 79 -15.95 -1.82 11.65
C LYS A 79 -15.77 -2.78 10.47
N CYS A 80 -14.73 -3.61 10.54
CA CYS A 80 -14.33 -4.56 9.49
C CYS A 80 -13.86 -5.87 10.11
N SER A 81 -13.77 -6.93 9.32
CA SER A 81 -13.28 -8.24 9.76
C SER A 81 -11.74 -8.29 9.85
N TYR A 82 -11.07 -7.56 8.95
CA TYR A 82 -9.62 -7.47 8.88
C TYR A 82 -9.22 -6.18 8.16
N TRP A 83 -8.02 -5.69 8.44
CA TRP A 83 -7.38 -4.66 7.64
C TRP A 83 -5.87 -4.83 7.63
N ASN A 84 -5.24 -4.32 6.58
CA ASN A 84 -3.80 -4.18 6.53
C ASN A 84 -3.37 -2.95 5.75
N PHE A 85 -2.26 -2.37 6.18
CA PHE A 85 -1.49 -1.37 5.45
C PHE A 85 -0.11 -1.93 5.13
N GLN A 86 0.42 -1.66 3.93
CA GLN A 86 1.68 -2.22 3.46
C GLN A 86 2.42 -1.23 2.56
N LEU A 87 3.75 -1.17 2.73
CA LEU A 87 4.66 -0.50 1.82
C LEU A 87 5.16 -1.49 0.77
N GLU A 88 5.28 -1.01 -0.45
CA GLU A 88 5.70 -1.76 -1.63
C GLU A 88 6.74 -0.96 -2.40
N ASN A 89 7.52 -1.62 -3.24
CA ASN A 89 8.40 -0.94 -4.16
C ASN A 89 7.64 -0.43 -5.40
N HIS A 90 8.37 0.14 -6.37
CA HIS A 90 7.81 0.64 -7.63
C HIS A 90 7.08 -0.43 -8.46
N TRP A 91 7.36 -1.71 -8.25
CA TRP A 91 6.75 -2.84 -8.96
C TRP A 91 5.53 -3.44 -8.23
N MET A 92 5.09 -2.80 -7.14
CA MET A 92 4.09 -3.35 -6.21
C MET A 92 4.53 -4.68 -5.56
N GLU A 93 5.83 -4.88 -5.43
CA GLU A 93 6.37 -5.98 -4.65
C GLU A 93 6.51 -5.54 -3.20
N SER A 94 6.16 -6.44 -2.27
CA SER A 94 6.37 -6.24 -0.84
C SER A 94 7.84 -5.93 -0.54
N LEU A 95 8.11 -4.94 0.30
CA LEU A 95 9.46 -4.70 0.80
C LEU A 95 9.91 -5.88 1.70
N ASP A 96 11.15 -5.86 2.20
CA ASP A 96 11.69 -6.97 3.00
C ASP A 96 11.05 -7.05 4.40
N TYR A 97 9.90 -7.71 4.46
CA TYR A 97 9.12 -7.93 5.69
C TYR A 97 9.80 -8.87 6.70
N ARG A 98 10.84 -9.61 6.29
CA ARG A 98 11.55 -10.55 7.17
C ARG A 98 12.47 -9.83 8.15
N HIS A 99 12.98 -8.68 7.77
CA HIS A 99 13.97 -7.92 8.54
C HIS A 99 13.49 -6.54 8.94
N HIS A 100 12.38 -6.07 8.36
CA HIS A 100 11.89 -4.71 8.54
C HIS A 100 10.38 -4.66 8.78
N LYS A 101 9.94 -3.70 9.58
CA LYS A 101 8.54 -3.41 9.79
C LYS A 101 8.05 -2.55 8.62
N ILE A 102 7.38 -3.18 7.64
CA ILE A 102 6.91 -2.54 6.41
C ILE A 102 5.38 -2.63 6.26
N HIS A 103 4.71 -3.31 7.16
CA HIS A 103 3.26 -3.48 7.15
C HIS A 103 2.68 -3.46 8.56
N LEU A 104 1.40 -3.15 8.63
CA LEU A 104 0.57 -3.20 9.84
C LEU A 104 -0.78 -3.86 9.52
N ASN A 105 -1.39 -4.44 10.55
CA ASN A 105 -2.74 -4.97 10.49
C ASN A 105 -3.41 -4.86 11.87
N ASN A 106 -4.65 -5.32 11.99
CA ASN A 106 -5.42 -5.26 13.23
C ASN A 106 -4.82 -6.06 14.40
N PHE A 107 -3.80 -6.89 14.19
CA PHE A 107 -3.10 -7.65 15.24
C PHE A 107 -1.76 -7.02 15.65
N SER A 108 -1.16 -6.19 14.78
CA SER A 108 0.19 -5.64 14.97
C SER A 108 0.21 -4.13 15.19
N ALA A 109 -0.88 -3.44 14.93
CA ALA A 109 -0.98 -2.00 15.10
C ALA A 109 -1.42 -1.63 16.52
N GLU A 110 -0.92 -0.50 17.00
CA GLU A 110 -1.37 0.16 18.22
C GLU A 110 -2.38 1.26 17.87
N LEU A 111 -3.57 1.22 18.47
CA LEU A 111 -4.59 2.25 18.30
C LEU A 111 -4.58 3.21 19.50
N GLU A 112 -4.81 4.47 19.25
CA GLU A 112 -5.01 5.50 20.27
C GLU A 112 -6.45 6.06 20.15
N HIS A 113 -7.30 5.76 21.13
CA HIS A 113 -8.72 6.18 21.13
C HIS A 113 -9.46 5.82 19.81
N GLU A 114 -9.28 4.58 19.34
CA GLU A 114 -9.80 4.07 18.06
C GLU A 114 -9.19 4.71 16.80
N GLN A 115 -8.20 5.57 16.96
CA GLN A 115 -7.47 6.17 15.86
C GLN A 115 -6.19 5.39 15.57
N LEU A 116 -5.97 5.10 14.30
CA LEU A 116 -4.72 4.55 13.77
C LEU A 116 -3.85 5.72 13.28
N VAL A 117 -2.66 5.81 13.82
CA VAL A 117 -1.62 6.74 13.37
C VAL A 117 -0.43 5.92 12.87
N ILE A 118 -0.04 6.08 11.61
CA ILE A 118 1.09 5.40 10.99
C ILE A 118 2.15 6.45 10.63
N HIS A 119 3.40 6.17 10.97
CA HIS A 119 4.55 6.98 10.60
C HIS A 119 5.37 6.22 9.56
N VAL A 120 5.47 6.73 8.34
CA VAL A 120 6.35 6.16 7.30
C VAL A 120 7.60 7.03 7.20
N THR A 121 8.77 6.41 7.43
CA THR A 121 10.07 7.08 7.46
C THR A 121 11.12 6.29 6.69
N HIS A 122 12.24 6.91 6.32
CA HIS A 122 13.34 6.20 5.66
C HIS A 122 14.16 5.37 6.66
N SER A 123 14.23 5.80 7.92
CA SER A 123 14.97 5.13 8.98
C SER A 123 14.09 4.91 10.22
N PRO A 124 14.39 3.92 11.08
CA PRO A 124 13.62 3.68 12.30
C PRO A 124 13.69 4.89 13.25
N MET A 125 12.54 5.35 13.73
CA MET A 125 12.43 6.50 14.66
C MET A 125 12.00 6.13 16.07
N GLY A 126 11.74 4.83 16.35
CA GLY A 126 11.26 4.37 17.64
C GLY A 126 9.82 4.77 17.98
N LEU A 127 9.06 5.26 17.00
CA LEU A 127 7.67 5.67 17.15
C LEU A 127 6.72 4.48 17.10
N LYS A 128 5.53 4.62 17.70
CA LYS A 128 4.44 3.67 17.50
C LYS A 128 4.08 3.57 16.02
N ASN A 129 3.72 2.38 15.55
CA ASN A 129 3.34 2.11 14.16
C ASN A 129 4.31 2.70 13.11
N ASN A 130 5.60 2.77 13.44
CA ASN A 130 6.61 3.25 12.52
C ASN A 130 6.94 2.17 11.48
N LEU A 131 6.77 2.49 10.21
CA LEU A 131 7.15 1.67 9.06
C LEU A 131 8.30 2.33 8.33
N ILE A 132 9.21 1.53 7.78
CA ILE A 132 10.39 2.05 7.08
C ILE A 132 10.39 1.65 5.60
N THR A 133 10.94 2.53 4.77
CA THR A 133 10.98 2.34 3.31
C THR A 133 12.08 1.41 2.82
N CYS A 134 12.89 0.83 3.72
CA CYS A 134 13.97 -0.11 3.40
C CYS A 134 14.96 0.40 2.35
N GLY A 135 15.28 1.70 2.38
CA GLY A 135 16.19 2.34 1.43
C GLY A 135 15.56 2.79 0.11
N HIS A 136 14.25 2.62 -0.07
CA HIS A 136 13.54 3.16 -1.22
C HIS A 136 13.13 4.61 -0.96
N SER A 137 13.47 5.52 -1.87
CA SER A 137 13.04 6.93 -1.80
C SER A 137 11.57 7.12 -2.20
N SER A 138 10.98 6.14 -2.87
CA SER A 138 9.60 6.13 -3.32
C SER A 138 9.11 4.72 -3.60
N GLY A 139 7.78 4.52 -3.58
CA GLY A 139 7.16 3.24 -3.87
C GLY A 139 5.65 3.28 -3.72
N ALA A 140 4.99 2.18 -4.05
CA ALA A 140 3.56 2.04 -3.84
C ALA A 140 3.24 1.80 -2.35
N MET A 141 2.02 2.14 -1.96
CA MET A 141 1.46 1.83 -0.65
C MET A 141 0.01 1.43 -0.79
N LEU A 142 -0.43 0.52 0.06
CA LEU A 142 -1.74 -0.09 -0.03
C LEU A 142 -2.37 -0.25 1.33
N LEU A 143 -3.61 0.25 1.47
CA LEU A 143 -4.49 -0.04 2.61
C LEU A 143 -5.71 -0.82 2.11
N ARG A 144 -6.07 -1.86 2.84
CA ARG A 144 -7.27 -2.68 2.60
C ARG A 144 -8.15 -2.72 3.82
N TRP A 145 -9.44 -2.44 3.62
CA TRP A 145 -10.50 -2.73 4.59
C TRP A 145 -11.29 -3.93 4.11
N VAL A 146 -11.29 -5.03 4.84
CA VAL A 146 -11.97 -6.29 4.48
C VAL A 146 -13.28 -6.42 5.23
N GLY A 147 -14.39 -6.53 4.50
CA GLY A 147 -15.72 -6.63 5.09
C GLY A 147 -16.21 -5.35 5.78
N ALA A 148 -15.66 -4.20 5.43
CA ALA A 148 -16.07 -2.91 5.96
C ALA A 148 -17.40 -2.46 5.33
N LYS A 149 -18.34 -2.00 6.17
CA LYS A 149 -19.65 -1.49 5.71
C LYS A 149 -19.61 -0.01 5.34
N GLU A 150 -18.65 0.73 5.87
CA GLU A 150 -18.42 2.13 5.60
C GLU A 150 -17.02 2.31 5.00
N SER A 151 -16.86 3.33 4.15
CA SER A 151 -15.57 3.67 3.58
C SER A 151 -14.96 4.84 4.35
N ILE A 152 -13.80 4.61 4.95
CA ILE A 152 -13.02 5.65 5.63
C ILE A 152 -11.73 5.86 4.85
N THR A 153 -11.56 7.06 4.31
CA THR A 153 -10.34 7.46 3.62
C THR A 153 -9.36 8.06 4.63
N PRO A 154 -8.13 7.56 4.71
CA PRO A 154 -7.11 8.13 5.57
C PRO A 154 -6.74 9.57 5.19
N GLU A 155 -6.45 10.38 6.21
CA GLU A 155 -5.77 11.65 6.05
C GLU A 155 -4.26 11.40 5.97
N THR A 156 -3.59 12.07 5.05
CA THR A 156 -2.15 11.96 4.87
C THR A 156 -1.49 13.34 4.90
N LYS A 157 -0.31 13.44 5.50
CA LYS A 157 0.43 14.69 5.60
C LYS A 157 1.94 14.40 5.59
N LEU A 158 2.71 15.18 4.83
CA LEU A 158 4.16 15.22 5.00
C LEU A 158 4.50 16.19 6.12
N ILE A 159 5.35 15.76 7.05
CA ILE A 159 5.86 16.57 8.15
C ILE A 159 7.37 16.41 8.25
N LYS A 160 8.06 17.44 8.74
CA LYS A 160 9.49 17.32 9.00
C LYS A 160 9.74 16.50 10.25
N LEU A 161 10.84 15.73 10.27
CA LEU A 161 11.18 14.86 11.39
C LEU A 161 11.42 15.62 12.70
N ASP A 162 11.87 16.84 12.64
CA ASP A 162 12.05 17.72 13.82
C ASP A 162 10.71 18.24 14.39
N GLU A 163 9.64 18.25 13.59
CA GLU A 163 8.29 18.64 14.00
C GLU A 163 7.48 17.46 14.62
N LEU A 164 7.92 16.21 14.41
CA LEU A 164 7.21 15.01 14.88
C LEU A 164 6.89 15.03 16.38
N ASN A 165 7.76 15.64 17.20
CA ASN A 165 7.58 15.71 18.66
C ASN A 165 6.46 16.67 19.08
N ASN A 166 5.96 17.52 18.17
CA ASN A 166 4.91 18.50 18.43
C ASN A 166 3.50 18.00 18.02
N GLU A 167 3.41 16.86 17.34
CA GLU A 167 2.15 16.26 16.85
C GLU A 167 1.68 15.06 17.71
N ASN A 168 2.45 14.70 18.79
CA ASN A 168 2.13 13.60 19.72
C ASN A 168 1.44 14.10 20.99
#